data_1f4c2b5c7a6ac2f9901768aa82a595be
#
_entry.id   1f4c2b5c7a6ac2f9901768aa82a595be
#
_cell.length_a   1.000
_cell.length_b   1.000
_cell.length_c   1.000
_cell.angle_alpha   90.00
_cell.angle_beta   90.00
_cell.angle_gamma   90.00
#
_symmetry.space_group_name_H-M   'P 1'
#
loop_
_entity.id
_entity.type
_entity.pdbx_description
1 polymer ?
#
loop_
_entity_poly.entity_id
_entity_poly.type
_entity_poly.pdbx_seq_one_letter_code
_entity_poly.pdbx_strand_id
1 'polypeptide(L)'
;MGSTDPAPDSWPTSLGLQWSVEPPGLVATFLPKPEHRGPPGYLHGGLAAVCLDETMASLSIALDKTYTVTATLELRYRKSVPLDGSPLRIEAWRDRLEPRRTHRVHGRLLLPDGEVAVEASGLFVRASS
;
A
#
# COMPACT_ATOMS: atom_id res chain seq x y z
N MET A 1 19.06 3.63 -12.19
CA MET A 1 17.69 3.53 -12.56
C MET A 1 16.80 4.18 -11.52
N GLY A 2 15.84 4.88 -11.98
CA GLY A 2 14.94 5.55 -11.06
C GLY A 2 14.08 4.56 -10.32
N SER A 3 14.16 4.59 -9.01
CA SER A 3 13.27 3.80 -8.18
C SER A 3 12.02 4.60 -7.90
N THR A 4 10.87 3.94 -7.93
CA THR A 4 9.63 4.54 -7.46
C THR A 4 9.48 4.36 -5.96
N ASP A 5 10.46 3.71 -5.32
CA ASP A 5 10.42 3.52 -3.88
C ASP A 5 10.52 4.88 -3.20
N PRO A 6 9.49 5.32 -2.48
CA PRO A 6 9.44 6.66 -1.90
C PRO A 6 10.39 6.85 -0.72
N ALA A 7 10.79 5.77 -0.07
CA ALA A 7 11.53 5.88 1.17
C ALA A 7 12.52 4.72 1.29
N PRO A 8 13.56 4.71 0.42
CA PRO A 8 14.44 3.55 0.30
C PRO A 8 15.14 3.16 1.60
N ASP A 9 15.43 4.12 2.47
CA ASP A 9 16.16 3.85 3.68
C ASP A 9 15.31 3.89 4.94
N SER A 10 14.00 4.02 4.78
CA SER A 10 13.11 4.08 5.92
C SER A 10 12.59 2.70 6.28
N TRP A 11 11.94 2.61 7.44
CA TRP A 11 11.43 1.33 7.90
C TRP A 11 10.43 0.66 6.95
N PRO A 12 9.63 1.36 6.13
CA PRO A 12 8.75 0.66 5.18
C PRO A 12 9.49 -0.25 4.22
N THR A 13 10.74 0.06 3.88
CA THR A 13 11.51 -0.81 2.99
C THR A 13 11.88 -2.11 3.66
N SER A 14 11.89 -2.18 5.00
CA SER A 14 12.17 -3.42 5.70
C SER A 14 11.05 -4.44 5.52
N LEU A 15 9.90 -4.01 5.01
CA LEU A 15 8.81 -4.92 4.66
C LEU A 15 9.04 -5.60 3.33
N GLY A 16 10.02 -5.14 2.55
CA GLY A 16 10.35 -5.76 1.28
C GLY A 16 9.32 -5.52 0.19
N LEU A 17 8.63 -4.39 0.23
CA LEU A 17 7.64 -4.07 -0.79
C LEU A 17 8.32 -3.82 -2.13
N GLN A 18 7.80 -4.43 -3.17
CA GLN A 18 8.28 -4.26 -4.54
C GLN A 18 7.20 -3.55 -5.34
N TRP A 19 7.58 -2.45 -6.00
CA TRP A 19 6.62 -1.56 -6.62
C TRP A 19 6.63 -1.70 -8.14
N SER A 20 5.46 -1.53 -8.74
CA SER A 20 5.30 -1.49 -10.19
C SER A 20 4.20 -0.48 -10.51
N VAL A 21 4.52 0.48 -11.37
CA VAL A 21 3.51 1.44 -11.82
C VAL A 21 2.68 0.79 -12.91
N GLU A 22 1.38 0.68 -12.65
CA GLU A 22 0.42 0.14 -13.61
C GLU A 22 -0.72 1.16 -13.75
N PRO A 23 -0.55 2.14 -14.65
CA PRO A 23 -1.52 3.23 -14.74
C PRO A 23 -2.95 2.71 -14.91
N PRO A 24 -3.92 3.31 -14.22
CA PRO A 24 -3.80 4.54 -13.45
C PRO A 24 -3.36 4.35 -12.01
N GLY A 25 -2.76 3.23 -11.66
CA GLY A 25 -2.44 2.90 -10.30
C GLY A 25 -1.02 2.44 -10.06
N LEU A 26 -0.80 1.99 -8.86
CA LEU A 26 0.47 1.44 -8.38
C LEU A 26 0.18 0.07 -7.79
N VAL A 27 1.05 -0.88 -8.06
CA VAL A 27 0.95 -2.22 -7.51
C VAL A 27 2.18 -2.52 -6.69
N ALA A 28 1.98 -3.10 -5.52
CA ALA A 28 3.06 -3.58 -4.68
C ALA A 28 2.91 -5.09 -4.48
N THR A 29 4.04 -5.76 -4.39
CA THR A 29 4.10 -7.16 -4.00
C THR A 29 4.75 -7.22 -2.63
N PHE A 30 4.12 -7.93 -1.71
CA PHE A 30 4.60 -8.09 -0.34
C PHE A 30 4.73 -9.57 -0.03
N LEU A 31 5.93 -9.97 0.39
CA LEU A 31 6.16 -11.33 0.83
C LEU A 31 6.30 -11.29 2.35
N PRO A 32 5.24 -11.67 3.09
CA PRO A 32 5.29 -11.60 4.54
C PRO A 32 6.24 -12.65 5.12
N LYS A 33 6.92 -12.25 6.18
CA LYS A 33 7.83 -13.10 6.93
C LYS A 33 7.18 -13.56 8.23
N PRO A 34 7.70 -14.62 8.86
CA PRO A 34 7.11 -15.11 10.11
C PRO A 34 6.99 -14.05 11.20
N GLU A 35 7.92 -13.11 11.28
CA GLU A 35 7.87 -12.05 12.29
C GLU A 35 6.75 -11.04 12.06
N HIS A 36 6.12 -11.07 10.90
CA HIS A 36 5.00 -10.17 10.59
C HIS A 36 3.66 -10.70 11.10
N ARG A 37 3.68 -11.75 11.89
CA ARG A 37 2.44 -12.34 12.35
C ARG A 37 1.77 -11.52 13.45
N GLY A 38 0.44 -11.57 13.45
CA GLY A 38 -0.40 -11.19 14.58
C GLY A 38 -0.80 -12.47 15.33
N PRO A 39 -2.04 -12.93 15.18
CA PRO A 39 -2.40 -14.26 15.68
C PRO A 39 -1.56 -15.33 14.99
N PRO A 40 -1.30 -16.46 15.67
CA PRO A 40 -0.49 -17.51 15.07
C PRO A 40 -1.02 -17.91 13.69
N GLY A 41 -0.15 -17.87 12.69
CA GLY A 41 -0.48 -18.25 11.34
C GLY A 41 -1.08 -17.16 10.47
N TYR A 42 -1.25 -15.95 11.00
CA TYR A 42 -1.90 -14.86 10.26
C TYR A 42 -1.09 -13.57 10.31
N LEU A 43 -1.18 -12.80 9.24
CA LEU A 43 -0.55 -11.48 9.16
C LEU A 43 -1.15 -10.54 10.19
N HIS A 44 -0.30 -9.76 10.85
CA HIS A 44 -0.74 -8.73 11.77
C HIS A 44 -1.55 -7.67 11.03
N GLY A 45 -2.73 -7.33 11.57
CA GLY A 45 -3.61 -6.35 10.92
C GLY A 45 -2.98 -4.98 10.77
N GLY A 46 -2.18 -4.56 11.74
CA GLY A 46 -1.47 -3.29 11.66
C GLY A 46 -0.43 -3.27 10.55
N LEU A 47 0.22 -4.41 10.27
CA LEU A 47 1.17 -4.48 9.17
C LEU A 47 0.46 -4.42 7.82
N ALA A 48 -0.71 -5.04 7.72
CA ALA A 48 -1.52 -4.89 6.51
C ALA A 48 -1.87 -3.42 6.28
N ALA A 49 -2.23 -2.71 7.35
CA ALA A 49 -2.54 -1.29 7.26
C ALA A 49 -1.34 -0.47 6.79
N VAL A 50 -0.15 -0.77 7.31
CA VAL A 50 1.07 -0.06 6.90
C VAL A 50 1.37 -0.31 5.42
N CYS A 51 1.25 -1.55 4.97
CA CYS A 51 1.51 -1.87 3.57
C CYS A 51 0.54 -1.13 2.65
N LEU A 52 -0.73 -1.05 3.04
CA LEU A 52 -1.73 -0.31 2.27
C LEU A 52 -1.44 1.19 2.29
N ASP A 53 -1.20 1.75 3.47
CA ASP A 53 -0.93 3.18 3.58
C ASP A 53 0.30 3.56 2.76
N GLU A 54 1.36 2.78 2.85
CA GLU A 54 2.59 3.06 2.12
C GLU A 54 2.38 2.99 0.61
N THR A 55 1.64 2.01 0.13
CA THR A 55 1.35 1.89 -1.30
C THR A 55 0.48 3.04 -1.78
N MET A 56 -0.55 3.39 -1.00
CA MET A 56 -1.45 4.47 -1.35
C MET A 56 -0.74 5.82 -1.36
N ALA A 57 0.12 6.08 -0.38
CA ALA A 57 0.90 7.31 -0.33
C ALA A 57 1.91 7.39 -1.48
N SER A 58 2.47 6.26 -1.86
CA SER A 58 3.47 6.20 -2.93
C SER A 58 2.89 6.46 -4.32
N LEU A 59 1.57 6.35 -4.45
CA LEU A 59 0.91 6.58 -5.73
C LEU A 59 1.21 7.98 -6.28
N SER A 60 1.11 9.01 -5.44
CA SER A 60 1.37 10.37 -5.90
C SER A 60 2.84 10.60 -6.23
N ILE A 61 3.74 9.90 -5.56
CA ILE A 61 5.16 9.97 -5.93
C ILE A 61 5.36 9.36 -7.31
N ALA A 62 4.75 8.21 -7.56
CA ALA A 62 4.87 7.52 -8.83
C ALA A 62 4.27 8.30 -9.99
N LEU A 63 3.09 8.88 -9.78
CA LEU A 63 2.37 9.56 -10.85
C LEU A 63 2.75 11.03 -11.02
N ASP A 64 2.99 11.73 -9.91
CA ASP A 64 3.15 13.19 -9.90
C ASP A 64 4.51 13.65 -9.41
N LYS A 65 5.38 12.76 -8.96
CA LYS A 65 6.65 13.12 -8.31
C LYS A 65 6.42 14.00 -7.08
N THR A 66 5.35 13.75 -6.35
CA THR A 66 4.92 14.59 -5.22
C THR A 66 4.70 13.72 -4.00
N TYR A 67 5.27 14.15 -2.87
CA TYR A 67 5.01 13.49 -1.59
C TYR A 67 3.69 13.95 -1.01
N THR A 68 3.01 13.03 -0.33
CA THR A 68 1.76 13.32 0.36
C THR A 68 1.85 12.85 1.80
N VAL A 69 0.97 13.42 2.63
CA VAL A 69 0.76 12.95 3.99
C VAL A 69 -0.64 12.37 4.07
N THR A 70 -0.80 11.34 4.87
CA THR A 70 -2.09 10.69 5.09
C THR A 70 -2.92 11.56 6.02
N ALA A 71 -4.03 12.08 5.53
CA ALA A 71 -4.95 12.86 6.36
C ALA A 71 -5.99 11.96 7.01
N THR A 72 -6.55 11.03 6.24
CA THR A 72 -7.47 10.03 6.77
C THR A 72 -7.16 8.68 6.14
N LEU A 73 -7.47 7.62 6.87
CA LEU A 73 -7.31 6.27 6.35
C LEU A 73 -8.37 5.40 7.01
N GLU A 74 -9.19 4.77 6.18
CA GLU A 74 -10.21 3.85 6.63
C GLU A 74 -9.92 2.48 6.03
N LEU A 75 -9.98 1.45 6.87
CA LEU A 75 -9.72 0.09 6.44
C LEU A 75 -10.91 -0.80 6.78
N ARG A 76 -11.13 -1.80 5.92
CA ARG A 76 -12.10 -2.86 6.18
C ARG A 76 -11.38 -4.19 6.00
N TYR A 77 -11.33 -4.96 7.08
CA TYR A 77 -10.70 -6.28 7.08
C TYR A 77 -11.79 -7.30 6.74
N ARG A 78 -11.72 -7.81 5.53
CA ARG A 78 -12.73 -8.75 5.02
C ARG A 78 -12.37 -10.19 5.30
N LYS A 79 -11.09 -10.51 5.24
CA LYS A 79 -10.59 -11.86 5.44
C LYS A 79 -9.26 -11.82 6.15
N SER A 80 -8.99 -12.84 6.94
CA SER A 80 -7.68 -13.04 7.52
C SER A 80 -6.68 -13.38 6.41
N VAL A 81 -5.44 -12.96 6.60
CA VAL A 81 -4.38 -13.19 5.63
C VAL A 81 -3.46 -14.28 6.18
N PRO A 82 -3.49 -15.49 5.61
CA PRO A 82 -2.61 -16.57 6.09
C PRO A 82 -1.15 -16.26 5.79
N LEU A 83 -0.28 -16.62 6.73
CA LEU A 83 1.17 -16.56 6.54
C LEU A 83 1.64 -17.94 6.09
N ASP A 84 1.57 -18.18 4.80
CA ASP A 84 1.93 -19.47 4.23
C ASP A 84 3.08 -19.37 3.23
N GLY A 85 3.78 -18.22 3.23
CA GLY A 85 4.90 -18.00 2.33
C GLY A 85 4.52 -17.49 0.96
N SER A 86 3.22 -17.32 0.70
CA SER A 86 2.75 -16.80 -0.59
C SER A 86 2.86 -15.29 -0.66
N PRO A 87 3.21 -14.74 -1.82
CA PRO A 87 3.24 -13.29 -1.98
C PRO A 87 1.82 -12.73 -2.02
N LEU A 88 1.68 -11.50 -1.54
CA LEU A 88 0.44 -10.76 -1.52
C LEU A 88 0.56 -9.60 -2.50
N ARG A 89 -0.55 -9.26 -3.13
CA ARG A 89 -0.61 -8.13 -4.06
C ARG A 89 -1.38 -6.99 -3.41
N ILE A 90 -0.82 -5.79 -3.52
CA ILE A 90 -1.48 -4.59 -3.03
C ILE A 90 -1.66 -3.67 -4.22
N GLU A 91 -2.87 -3.15 -4.38
CA GLU A 91 -3.18 -2.24 -5.48
C GLU A 91 -3.66 -0.92 -4.90
N ALA A 92 -3.21 0.18 -5.51
CA ALA A 92 -3.66 1.51 -5.12
C ALA A 92 -4.01 2.29 -6.38
N TRP A 93 -5.07 3.09 -6.30
CA TRP A 93 -5.49 3.96 -7.39
C TRP A 93 -6.20 5.16 -6.79
N ARG A 94 -6.38 6.20 -7.60
CA ARG A 94 -7.07 7.41 -7.15
C ARG A 94 -8.13 7.80 -8.16
N ASP A 95 -9.10 8.60 -7.69
CA ASP A 95 -10.26 8.94 -8.50
C ASP A 95 -9.92 9.84 -9.69
N ARG A 96 -8.89 10.68 -9.54
CA ARG A 96 -8.49 11.63 -10.59
C ARG A 96 -7.04 11.40 -10.97
N LEU A 97 -6.77 11.45 -12.27
CA LEU A 97 -5.41 11.26 -12.75
C LEU A 97 -4.57 12.54 -12.66
N GLU A 98 -5.20 13.71 -12.87
CA GLU A 98 -4.46 14.96 -12.83
C GLU A 98 -4.03 15.30 -11.40
N PRO A 99 -2.83 15.90 -11.24
CA PRO A 99 -2.34 16.25 -9.90
C PRO A 99 -3.26 17.25 -9.20
N ARG A 100 -3.45 17.03 -7.90
CA ARG A 100 -4.24 17.92 -7.04
C ARG A 100 -3.57 17.99 -5.68
N ARG A 101 -3.96 19.02 -4.91
CA ARG A 101 -3.46 19.13 -3.55
C ARG A 101 -3.94 17.98 -2.66
N THR A 102 -5.18 17.55 -2.87
CA THR A 102 -5.78 16.48 -2.08
C THR A 102 -6.37 15.44 -3.03
N HIS A 103 -6.07 14.17 -2.77
CA HIS A 103 -6.62 13.06 -3.53
C HIS A 103 -7.30 12.08 -2.59
N ARG A 104 -8.44 11.55 -3.03
CA ARG A 104 -8.97 10.35 -2.44
C ARG A 104 -8.30 9.17 -3.14
N VAL A 105 -7.66 8.35 -2.34
CA VAL A 105 -6.92 7.19 -2.84
C VAL A 105 -7.57 5.93 -2.28
N HIS A 106 -7.63 4.92 -3.11
CA HIS A 106 -8.18 3.61 -2.75
C HIS A 106 -7.07 2.58 -2.79
N GLY A 107 -7.23 1.56 -1.97
CA GLY A 107 -6.28 0.46 -1.96
C GLY A 107 -6.95 -0.83 -1.60
N ARG A 108 -6.31 -1.93 -1.97
CA ARG A 108 -6.76 -3.24 -1.54
C ARG A 108 -5.60 -4.21 -1.49
N LEU A 109 -5.67 -5.12 -0.54
CA LEU A 109 -4.71 -6.20 -0.38
C LEU A 109 -5.40 -7.48 -0.84
N LEU A 110 -4.76 -8.17 -1.78
CA LEU A 110 -5.32 -9.34 -2.42
C LEU A 110 -4.58 -10.58 -1.97
N LEU A 111 -5.32 -11.65 -1.71
CA LEU A 111 -4.78 -12.97 -1.46
C LEU A 111 -4.28 -13.57 -2.76
N PRO A 112 -3.47 -14.66 -2.68
CA PRO A 112 -2.94 -15.29 -3.89
C PRO A 112 -4.01 -15.74 -4.89
N ASP A 113 -5.23 -16.04 -4.39
CA ASP A 113 -6.33 -16.45 -5.27
C ASP A 113 -7.08 -15.27 -5.87
N GLY A 114 -6.66 -14.04 -5.57
CA GLY A 114 -7.29 -12.84 -6.10
C GLY A 114 -8.40 -12.28 -5.24
N GLU A 115 -8.75 -12.93 -4.14
CA GLU A 115 -9.77 -12.40 -3.24
C GLU A 115 -9.26 -11.20 -2.46
N VAL A 116 -10.12 -10.22 -2.25
CA VAL A 116 -9.79 -9.04 -1.48
C VAL A 116 -9.85 -9.38 0.01
N ALA A 117 -8.72 -9.25 0.69
CA ALA A 117 -8.66 -9.49 2.12
C ALA A 117 -8.87 -8.21 2.92
N VAL A 118 -8.32 -7.09 2.44
CA VAL A 118 -8.43 -5.80 3.11
C VAL A 118 -8.70 -4.73 2.06
N GLU A 119 -9.65 -3.84 2.36
CA GLU A 119 -9.93 -2.67 1.53
C GLU A 119 -9.57 -1.43 2.30
N ALA A 120 -9.12 -0.40 1.59
CA ALA A 120 -8.77 0.87 2.22
C ALA A 120 -9.18 2.03 1.34
N SER A 121 -9.51 3.14 1.98
CA SER A 121 -9.66 4.41 1.27
C SER A 121 -9.22 5.53 2.22
N GLY A 122 -8.76 6.63 1.65
CA GLY A 122 -8.30 7.73 2.48
C GLY A 122 -8.07 8.99 1.69
N LEU A 123 -7.81 10.06 2.43
CA LEU A 123 -7.44 11.34 1.85
C LEU A 123 -5.95 11.55 2.05
N PHE A 124 -5.29 11.89 0.98
CA PHE A 124 -3.84 12.11 0.95
C PHE A 124 -3.61 13.53 0.45
N VAL A 125 -2.87 14.30 1.23
CA VAL A 125 -2.68 15.73 1.00
C VAL A 125 -1.22 15.97 0.64
N ARG A 126 -0.99 16.80 -0.39
CA ARG A 126 0.37 17.14 -0.79
C ARG A 126 1.11 17.72 0.40
N ALA A 127 2.32 17.20 0.63
CA ALA A 127 3.15 17.69 1.70
C ALA A 127 3.58 19.13 1.38
N SER A 128 3.56 19.97 2.40
CA SER A 128 4.04 21.33 2.26
C SER A 128 5.56 21.32 2.13
N SER A 129 6.06 22.14 1.24
CA SER A 129 7.50 22.29 1.07
C SER A 129 8.02 23.45 1.90
#